data_962c8c643d339ce3635c9a672308e4c6
#
_entry.id   962c8c643d339ce3635c9a672308e4c6
#
_cell.length_a   1.000
_cell.length_b   1.000
_cell.length_c   1.000
_cell.angle_alpha   90.00
_cell.angle_beta   90.00
_cell.angle_gamma   90.00
#
_symmetry.space_group_name_H-M   'P 1'
#
loop_
_entity.id
_entity.type
_entity.pdbx_description
1 polymer ?
#
loop_
_entity_poly.entity_id
_entity_poly.type
_entity_poly.pdbx_seq_one_letter_code
_entity_poly.pdbx_strand_id
1 'polypeptide(L)'
;MKDPAVEKEGGKDPMSIFNEMAKYGYEQLVFANDEASGLHAIIAIHDTTLGPALGGCRMWPYESEEDAIIDALRLARGMTYKSAAAGLDLGGGKAVIIGDPRKDKTETLLRAFGRFVETLKGRYITAEDVGICAEDVEIIRMETQHVVGLPRGPGAGGDPSPVTAYGVICGMRACLERVYGDGSLKGRSVAVQGIGNVGYCVVKH
;
A
#
# COMPACT_ATOMS: atom_id res chain seq x y z
N MET A 1 -50.09 -4.31 -21.47
CA MET A 1 -49.54 -3.08 -20.94
C MET A 1 -48.03 -3.27 -20.86
N LYS A 2 -47.26 -2.55 -21.67
CA LYS A 2 -45.81 -2.58 -21.63
C LYS A 2 -45.34 -1.51 -20.64
N ASP A 3 -44.53 -1.90 -19.65
CA ASP A 3 -43.87 -0.98 -18.75
C ASP A 3 -42.97 -0.01 -19.54
N PRO A 4 -43.03 1.31 -19.22
CA PRO A 4 -42.13 2.25 -19.86
C PRO A 4 -40.70 2.00 -19.40
N ALA A 5 -39.79 1.90 -20.39
CA ALA A 5 -38.35 1.80 -20.18
C ALA A 5 -37.86 2.99 -19.34
N VAL A 6 -37.30 2.69 -18.17
CA VAL A 6 -36.50 3.64 -17.40
C VAL A 6 -35.25 3.91 -18.23
N GLU A 7 -35.18 5.11 -18.83
CA GLU A 7 -33.95 5.61 -19.43
C GLU A 7 -32.86 5.66 -18.33
N LYS A 8 -31.84 4.85 -18.47
CA LYS A 8 -30.63 4.93 -17.65
C LYS A 8 -29.91 6.24 -18.03
N GLU A 9 -29.98 7.22 -17.14
CA GLU A 9 -29.02 8.34 -17.18
C GLU A 9 -27.60 7.81 -17.25
N GLY A 10 -26.75 8.42 -18.10
CA GLY A 10 -25.40 8.00 -18.44
C GLY A 10 -24.39 8.04 -17.28
N GLY A 11 -24.63 7.25 -16.24
CA GLY A 11 -23.66 6.94 -15.19
C GLY A 11 -22.70 5.85 -15.69
N LYS A 12 -21.43 5.96 -15.35
CA LYS A 12 -20.46 4.87 -15.51
C LYS A 12 -21.07 3.59 -14.95
N ASP A 13 -21.00 2.49 -15.70
CA ASP A 13 -21.40 1.19 -15.14
C ASP A 13 -20.63 0.97 -13.84
N PRO A 14 -21.30 0.56 -12.75
CA PRO A 14 -20.65 0.35 -11.47
C PRO A 14 -19.52 -0.67 -11.63
N MET A 15 -18.38 -0.41 -10.98
CA MET A 15 -17.22 -1.30 -11.06
C MET A 15 -17.60 -2.72 -10.62
N SER A 16 -17.41 -3.69 -11.49
CA SER A 16 -17.53 -5.09 -11.12
C SER A 16 -16.23 -5.58 -10.49
N ILE A 17 -16.23 -5.71 -9.15
CA ILE A 17 -15.05 -6.16 -8.38
C ILE A 17 -14.51 -7.49 -8.91
N PHE A 18 -15.38 -8.47 -9.17
CA PHE A 18 -14.95 -9.76 -9.71
C PHE A 18 -14.33 -9.67 -11.09
N ASN A 19 -14.80 -8.75 -11.94
CA ASN A 19 -14.19 -8.52 -13.25
C ASN A 19 -12.78 -7.92 -13.11
N GLU A 20 -12.59 -6.96 -12.20
CA GLU A 20 -11.26 -6.40 -11.92
C GLU A 20 -10.33 -7.44 -11.30
N MET A 21 -10.82 -8.26 -10.37
CA MET A 21 -10.03 -9.36 -9.80
C MET A 21 -9.62 -10.37 -10.87
N ALA A 22 -10.56 -10.82 -11.70
CA ALA A 22 -10.29 -11.79 -12.77
C ALA A 22 -9.31 -11.25 -13.82
N LYS A 23 -9.45 -9.98 -14.19
CA LYS A 23 -8.62 -9.32 -15.20
C LYS A 23 -7.12 -9.32 -14.85
N TYR A 24 -6.78 -9.22 -13.58
CA TYR A 24 -5.40 -9.09 -13.12
C TYR A 24 -4.95 -10.23 -12.20
N GLY A 25 -5.79 -11.22 -11.94
CA GLY A 25 -5.44 -12.42 -11.19
C GLY A 25 -5.37 -12.24 -9.67
N TYR A 26 -6.20 -11.36 -9.08
CA TYR A 26 -6.23 -11.20 -7.63
C TYR A 26 -6.84 -12.42 -6.94
N GLU A 27 -6.23 -12.84 -5.85
CA GLU A 27 -6.67 -14.00 -5.09
C GLU A 27 -7.79 -13.67 -4.09
N GLN A 28 -7.71 -12.50 -3.43
CA GLN A 28 -8.62 -12.18 -2.34
C GLN A 28 -8.76 -10.67 -2.12
N LEU A 29 -9.99 -10.25 -1.82
CA LEU A 29 -10.30 -8.92 -1.33
C LEU A 29 -11.12 -9.06 -0.05
N VAL A 30 -10.65 -8.42 1.03
CA VAL A 30 -11.27 -8.50 2.36
C VAL A 30 -11.72 -7.11 2.77
N PHE A 31 -12.99 -6.98 3.13
CA PHE A 31 -13.54 -5.76 3.72
C PHE A 31 -13.63 -5.95 5.22
N ALA A 32 -13.06 -5.03 5.97
CA ALA A 32 -13.07 -5.01 7.43
C ALA A 32 -13.82 -3.78 7.92
N ASN A 33 -14.86 -4.00 8.70
CA ASN A 33 -15.67 -2.96 9.29
C ASN A 33 -15.79 -3.20 10.80
N ASP A 34 -15.47 -2.20 11.60
CA ASP A 34 -15.69 -2.20 13.06
C ASP A 34 -16.23 -0.84 13.48
N GLU A 35 -17.54 -0.78 13.67
CA GLU A 35 -18.26 0.45 14.00
C GLU A 35 -17.77 1.07 15.33
N ALA A 36 -17.41 0.24 16.30
CA ALA A 36 -16.98 0.70 17.62
C ALA A 36 -15.66 1.48 17.58
N SER A 37 -14.76 1.14 16.66
CA SER A 37 -13.48 1.83 16.46
C SER A 37 -13.51 2.83 15.30
N GLY A 38 -14.57 2.83 14.50
CA GLY A 38 -14.66 3.60 13.26
C GLY A 38 -13.81 3.05 12.12
N LEU A 39 -13.39 1.78 12.19
CA LEU A 39 -12.56 1.17 11.16
C LEU A 39 -13.38 0.82 9.92
N HIS A 40 -12.97 1.36 8.78
CA HIS A 40 -13.35 0.93 7.45
C HIS A 40 -12.08 0.62 6.66
N ALA A 41 -11.77 -0.67 6.44
CA ALA A 41 -10.54 -1.07 5.78
C ALA A 41 -10.77 -2.12 4.68
N ILE A 42 -9.88 -2.12 3.69
CA ILE A 42 -9.87 -3.06 2.59
C ILE A 42 -8.47 -3.66 2.52
N ILE A 43 -8.37 -5.00 2.51
CA ILE A 43 -7.11 -5.72 2.33
C ILE A 43 -7.20 -6.47 1.01
N ALA A 44 -6.35 -6.11 0.05
CA ALA A 44 -6.20 -6.79 -1.22
C ALA A 44 -4.99 -7.71 -1.19
N ILE A 45 -5.19 -8.98 -1.55
CA ILE A 45 -4.14 -9.97 -1.80
C ILE A 45 -4.13 -10.23 -3.30
N HIS A 46 -3.02 -9.88 -3.96
CA HIS A 46 -2.90 -10.05 -5.39
C HIS A 46 -2.42 -11.46 -5.73
N ASP A 47 -1.28 -11.87 -5.24
CA ASP A 47 -0.65 -13.13 -5.61
C ASP A 47 0.22 -13.64 -4.43
N THR A 48 0.06 -14.89 -4.06
CA THR A 48 0.82 -15.56 -2.99
C THR A 48 1.69 -16.70 -3.51
N THR A 49 1.90 -16.81 -4.81
CA THR A 49 2.70 -17.88 -5.44
C THR A 49 4.12 -17.95 -4.89
N LEU A 50 4.77 -16.81 -4.66
CA LEU A 50 6.12 -16.74 -4.12
C LEU A 50 6.17 -16.78 -2.58
N GLY A 51 5.04 -16.59 -1.91
CA GLY A 51 4.97 -16.57 -0.45
C GLY A 51 3.88 -15.65 0.08
N PRO A 52 3.84 -15.37 1.40
CA PRO A 52 2.84 -14.50 2.00
C PRO A 52 2.78 -13.14 1.32
N ALA A 53 1.57 -12.60 1.16
CA ALA A 53 1.37 -11.28 0.58
C ALA A 53 1.88 -10.19 1.52
N LEU A 54 2.91 -9.46 1.11
CA LEU A 54 3.46 -8.32 1.86
C LEU A 54 2.99 -7.00 1.25
N GLY A 55 2.58 -6.07 2.10
CA GLY A 55 2.35 -4.68 1.71
C GLY A 55 1.86 -3.81 2.85
N GLY A 56 2.27 -2.53 2.85
CA GLY A 56 1.92 -1.57 3.89
C GLY A 56 0.43 -1.25 3.94
N CYS A 57 -0.01 -0.73 5.07
CA CYS A 57 -1.33 -0.18 5.27
C CYS A 57 -1.31 1.33 5.00
N ARG A 58 -2.15 1.82 4.08
CA ARG A 58 -2.34 3.24 3.79
C ARG A 58 -3.60 3.74 4.49
N MET A 59 -3.52 4.88 5.17
CA MET A 59 -4.71 5.57 5.65
C MET A 59 -4.88 6.87 4.88
N TRP A 60 -6.03 7.00 4.19
CA TRP A 60 -6.28 8.14 3.30
C TRP A 60 -7.77 8.50 3.25
N PRO A 61 -8.12 9.80 3.17
CA PRO A 61 -9.50 10.24 3.02
C PRO A 61 -9.95 10.12 1.55
N TYR A 62 -10.22 8.89 1.11
CA TYR A 62 -10.69 8.62 -0.24
C TYR A 62 -12.03 9.31 -0.50
N GLU A 63 -12.25 9.79 -1.73
CA GLU A 63 -13.51 10.44 -2.14
C GLU A 63 -14.66 9.43 -2.25
N SER A 64 -14.33 8.16 -2.53
CA SER A 64 -15.30 7.08 -2.64
C SER A 64 -14.70 5.73 -2.19
N GLU A 65 -15.57 4.77 -1.86
CA GLU A 65 -15.14 3.37 -1.61
C GLU A 65 -14.53 2.75 -2.87
N GLU A 66 -15.02 3.11 -4.06
CA GLU A 66 -14.47 2.64 -5.33
C GLU A 66 -13.02 3.07 -5.50
N ASP A 67 -12.66 4.32 -5.17
CA ASP A 67 -11.28 4.80 -5.21
C ASP A 67 -10.38 4.04 -4.24
N ALA A 68 -10.88 3.75 -3.03
CA ALA A 68 -10.16 2.96 -2.05
C ALA A 68 -9.91 1.51 -2.53
N ILE A 69 -10.91 0.87 -3.15
CA ILE A 69 -10.80 -0.47 -3.73
C ILE A 69 -9.76 -0.46 -4.86
N ILE A 70 -9.85 0.49 -5.79
CA ILE A 70 -8.94 0.62 -6.92
C ILE A 70 -7.51 0.81 -6.44
N ASP A 71 -7.29 1.67 -5.44
CA ASP A 71 -5.96 1.93 -4.88
C ASP A 71 -5.39 0.67 -4.20
N ALA A 72 -6.18 -0.01 -3.36
CA ALA A 72 -5.78 -1.27 -2.73
C ALA A 72 -5.37 -2.33 -3.75
N LEU A 73 -6.18 -2.53 -4.80
CA LEU A 73 -5.91 -3.48 -5.87
C LEU A 73 -4.62 -3.12 -6.61
N ARG A 74 -4.50 -1.89 -7.11
CA ARG A 74 -3.31 -1.45 -7.88
C ARG A 74 -2.03 -1.57 -7.06
N LEU A 75 -2.07 -1.19 -5.80
CA LEU A 75 -0.90 -1.25 -4.92
C LEU A 75 -0.53 -2.70 -4.56
N ALA A 76 -1.51 -3.57 -4.28
CA ALA A 76 -1.25 -4.99 -4.03
C ALA A 76 -0.54 -5.66 -5.21
N ARG A 77 -0.99 -5.39 -6.46
CA ARG A 77 -0.32 -5.87 -7.68
C ARG A 77 1.09 -5.31 -7.80
N GLY A 78 1.26 -4.02 -7.52
CA GLY A 78 2.59 -3.39 -7.51
C GLY A 78 3.54 -4.05 -6.52
N MET A 79 3.04 -4.46 -5.35
CA MET A 79 3.84 -5.16 -4.35
C MET A 79 4.30 -6.55 -4.81
N THR A 80 3.47 -7.32 -5.55
CA THR A 80 3.90 -8.59 -6.15
C THR A 80 5.09 -8.39 -7.08
N TYR A 81 4.99 -7.44 -8.01
CA TYR A 81 6.09 -7.16 -8.94
C TYR A 81 7.33 -6.63 -8.24
N LYS A 82 7.14 -5.78 -7.22
CA LYS A 82 8.25 -5.25 -6.42
C LYS A 82 9.01 -6.35 -5.67
N SER A 83 8.29 -7.27 -5.03
CA SER A 83 8.89 -8.42 -4.33
C SER A 83 9.61 -9.36 -5.28
N ALA A 84 8.99 -9.71 -6.40
CA ALA A 84 9.57 -10.56 -7.44
C ALA A 84 10.84 -9.93 -8.05
N ALA A 85 10.81 -8.63 -8.37
CA ALA A 85 11.96 -7.92 -8.90
C ALA A 85 13.13 -7.84 -7.91
N ALA A 86 12.84 -7.85 -6.61
CA ALA A 86 13.85 -7.87 -5.55
C ALA A 86 14.34 -9.29 -5.20
N GLY A 87 13.79 -10.34 -5.84
CA GLY A 87 14.13 -11.74 -5.56
C GLY A 87 13.68 -12.21 -4.17
N LEU A 88 12.59 -11.66 -3.66
CA LEU A 88 12.04 -12.05 -2.36
C LEU A 88 10.99 -13.16 -2.52
N ASP A 89 11.00 -14.12 -1.60
CA ASP A 89 9.99 -15.18 -1.49
C ASP A 89 8.73 -14.63 -0.79
N LEU A 90 8.14 -13.59 -1.38
CA LEU A 90 6.97 -12.88 -0.88
C LEU A 90 6.01 -12.57 -2.03
N GLY A 91 4.74 -12.73 -1.74
CA GLY A 91 3.66 -12.26 -2.59
C GLY A 91 3.38 -10.77 -2.41
N GLY A 92 2.32 -10.28 -3.05
CA GLY A 92 1.92 -8.89 -2.97
C GLY A 92 0.54 -8.70 -2.37
N GLY A 93 0.48 -7.84 -1.37
CA GLY A 93 -0.75 -7.38 -0.75
C GLY A 93 -0.73 -5.89 -0.48
N LYS A 94 -1.88 -5.35 -0.14
CA LYS A 94 -2.04 -3.96 0.30
C LYS A 94 -3.27 -3.83 1.17
N ALA A 95 -3.14 -3.05 2.24
CA ALA A 95 -4.30 -2.58 2.97
C ALA A 95 -4.51 -1.09 2.77
N VAL A 96 -5.76 -0.66 2.78
CA VAL A 96 -6.16 0.74 2.88
C VAL A 96 -7.17 0.89 4.02
N ILE A 97 -7.06 1.98 4.76
CA ILE A 97 -8.04 2.43 5.75
C ILE A 97 -8.64 3.73 5.21
N ILE A 98 -9.95 3.79 5.13
CA ILE A 98 -10.67 4.98 4.69
C ILE A 98 -10.81 5.93 5.88
N GLY A 99 -10.16 7.11 5.83
CA GLY A 99 -10.20 8.11 6.89
C GLY A 99 -9.03 9.09 6.80
N ASP A 100 -9.18 10.23 7.46
CA ASP A 100 -8.12 11.24 7.58
C ASP A 100 -7.17 10.85 8.73
N PRO A 101 -5.90 10.51 8.45
CA PRO A 101 -4.96 10.07 9.49
C PRO A 101 -4.69 11.14 10.57
N ARG A 102 -5.03 12.41 10.30
CA ARG A 102 -4.86 13.51 11.27
C ARG A 102 -6.04 13.66 12.23
N LYS A 103 -7.21 13.07 11.89
CA LYS A 103 -8.45 13.23 12.65
C LYS A 103 -8.97 11.90 13.19
N ASP A 104 -8.94 10.88 12.35
CA ASP A 104 -9.67 9.63 12.58
C ASP A 104 -8.77 8.51 13.13
N LYS A 105 -7.45 8.67 13.04
CA LYS A 105 -6.49 7.68 13.51
C LYS A 105 -6.43 7.63 15.03
N THR A 106 -6.81 6.49 15.60
CA THR A 106 -6.79 6.22 17.04
C THR A 106 -6.12 4.88 17.31
N GLU A 107 -5.63 4.67 18.56
CA GLU A 107 -5.13 3.37 19.01
C GLU A 107 -6.18 2.28 18.82
N THR A 108 -7.44 2.55 19.17
CA THR A 108 -8.55 1.60 19.05
C THR A 108 -8.76 1.15 17.60
N LEU A 109 -8.70 2.08 16.63
CA LEU A 109 -8.81 1.81 15.22
C LEU A 109 -7.64 0.94 14.72
N LEU A 110 -6.40 1.28 15.11
CA LEU A 110 -5.21 0.52 14.73
C LEU A 110 -5.20 -0.90 15.30
N ARG A 111 -5.65 -1.06 16.55
CA ARG A 111 -5.82 -2.38 17.17
C ARG A 111 -6.92 -3.19 16.46
N ALA A 112 -8.06 -2.57 16.13
CA ALA A 112 -9.11 -3.22 15.35
C ALA A 112 -8.55 -3.72 14.00
N PHE A 113 -7.80 -2.89 13.28
CA PHE A 113 -7.13 -3.30 12.05
C PHE A 113 -6.18 -4.48 12.28
N GLY A 114 -5.37 -4.46 13.35
CA GLY A 114 -4.48 -5.57 13.73
C GLY A 114 -5.23 -6.90 13.93
N ARG A 115 -6.38 -6.87 14.59
CA ARG A 115 -7.24 -8.06 14.77
C ARG A 115 -7.74 -8.61 13.43
N PHE A 116 -8.13 -7.74 12.48
CA PHE A 116 -8.52 -8.20 11.15
C PHE A 116 -7.34 -8.79 10.36
N VAL A 117 -6.15 -8.22 10.47
CA VAL A 117 -4.93 -8.79 9.87
C VAL A 117 -4.67 -10.19 10.45
N GLU A 118 -4.82 -10.37 11.78
CA GLU A 118 -4.64 -11.68 12.43
C GLU A 118 -5.60 -12.74 11.91
N THR A 119 -6.82 -12.37 11.49
CA THR A 119 -7.76 -13.35 10.91
C THR A 119 -7.25 -14.00 9.63
N LEU A 120 -6.31 -13.36 8.92
CA LEU A 120 -5.70 -13.87 7.70
C LEU A 120 -4.54 -14.85 7.96
N LYS A 121 -4.18 -15.08 9.24
CA LYS A 121 -3.23 -16.10 9.68
C LYS A 121 -1.90 -16.09 8.92
N GLY A 122 -1.36 -14.91 8.65
CA GLY A 122 -0.09 -14.73 7.96
C GLY A 122 -0.15 -14.76 6.44
N ARG A 123 -1.33 -14.96 5.85
CA ARG A 123 -1.50 -14.84 4.41
C ARG A 123 -1.22 -13.41 3.92
N TYR A 124 -1.48 -12.41 4.76
CA TYR A 124 -1.12 -11.03 4.57
C TYR A 124 -0.25 -10.53 5.73
N ILE A 125 0.83 -9.83 5.38
CA ILE A 125 1.76 -9.19 6.31
C ILE A 125 1.69 -7.69 6.04
N THR A 126 1.39 -6.91 7.08
CA THR A 126 1.26 -5.45 6.98
C THR A 126 2.56 -4.72 7.35
N ALA A 127 2.64 -3.45 6.97
CA ALA A 127 3.73 -2.53 7.26
C ALA A 127 3.21 -1.08 7.26
N GLU A 128 4.09 -0.12 7.51
CA GLU A 128 3.81 1.29 7.31
C GLU A 128 3.58 1.65 5.82
N ASP A 129 2.82 2.71 5.59
CA ASP A 129 2.68 3.43 4.32
C ASP A 129 2.12 4.84 4.62
N VAL A 130 1.70 5.58 3.61
CA VAL A 130 1.12 6.92 3.78
C VAL A 130 0.00 6.92 4.84
N GLY A 131 0.10 7.81 5.83
CA GLY A 131 -0.85 7.93 6.93
C GLY A 131 -0.64 6.96 8.10
N ILE A 132 0.17 5.93 7.94
CA ILE A 132 0.54 4.94 8.97
C ILE A 132 2.06 4.95 9.12
N CYS A 133 2.55 5.33 10.28
CA CYS A 133 3.99 5.38 10.59
C CYS A 133 4.45 4.13 11.37
N ALA A 134 5.73 4.05 11.63
CA ALA A 134 6.32 2.92 12.34
C ALA A 134 5.76 2.74 13.77
N GLU A 135 5.45 3.84 14.45
CA GLU A 135 4.83 3.82 15.79
C GLU A 135 3.40 3.25 15.74
N ASP A 136 2.65 3.54 14.66
CA ASP A 136 1.32 2.94 14.44
C ASP A 136 1.42 1.43 14.22
N VAL A 137 2.49 0.98 13.54
CA VAL A 137 2.75 -0.46 13.33
C VAL A 137 3.04 -1.17 14.65
N GLU A 138 3.69 -0.51 15.65
CA GLU A 138 3.84 -1.06 17.00
C GLU A 138 2.48 -1.31 17.68
N ILE A 139 1.51 -0.42 17.47
CA ILE A 139 0.15 -0.60 18.00
C ILE A 139 -0.54 -1.78 17.30
N ILE A 140 -0.46 -1.87 15.98
CA ILE A 140 -0.99 -3.00 15.21
C ILE A 140 -0.37 -4.32 15.66
N ARG A 141 0.94 -4.31 15.98
CA ARG A 141 1.70 -5.46 16.48
C ARG A 141 1.16 -6.04 17.78
N MET A 142 0.45 -5.26 18.59
CA MET A 142 -0.15 -5.76 19.84
C MET A 142 -1.25 -6.80 19.59
N GLU A 143 -1.85 -6.80 18.40
CA GLU A 143 -2.98 -7.67 18.04
C GLU A 143 -2.60 -8.75 17.01
N THR A 144 -1.46 -8.64 16.32
CA THR A 144 -0.99 -9.61 15.33
C THR A 144 0.52 -9.64 15.23
N GLN A 145 1.09 -10.81 14.96
CA GLN A 145 2.53 -10.91 14.67
C GLN A 145 2.87 -10.70 13.18
N HIS A 146 1.86 -10.56 12.32
CA HIS A 146 2.02 -10.45 10.88
C HIS A 146 2.25 -8.99 10.45
N VAL A 147 3.33 -8.39 10.98
CA VAL A 147 3.76 -7.02 10.72
C VAL A 147 5.26 -6.96 10.48
N VAL A 148 5.71 -6.02 9.66
CA VAL A 148 7.12 -5.67 9.43
C VAL A 148 7.30 -4.15 9.46
N GLY A 149 8.55 -3.68 9.48
CA GLY A 149 8.83 -2.24 9.53
C GLY A 149 8.74 -1.65 10.94
N LEU A 150 8.92 -2.47 11.97
CA LEU A 150 8.95 -1.99 13.35
C LEU A 150 10.14 -1.04 13.58
N PRO A 151 9.97 0.03 14.38
CA PRO A 151 11.04 1.01 14.61
C PRO A 151 12.16 0.45 15.49
N ARG A 152 11.88 -0.56 16.33
CA ARG A 152 12.82 -1.14 17.30
C ARG A 152 12.61 -2.64 17.48
N GLY A 153 13.66 -3.33 17.92
CA GLY A 153 13.64 -4.75 18.26
C GLY A 153 14.23 -5.68 17.20
N PRO A 154 14.26 -7.00 17.45
CA PRO A 154 14.75 -7.97 16.49
C PRO A 154 13.93 -7.94 15.19
N GLY A 155 14.61 -7.81 14.04
CA GLY A 155 13.95 -7.71 12.73
C GLY A 155 13.36 -6.34 12.42
N ALA A 156 13.60 -5.31 13.25
CA ALA A 156 13.17 -3.95 12.97
C ALA A 156 13.93 -3.38 11.77
N GLY A 157 13.18 -2.93 10.76
CA GLY A 157 13.73 -2.27 9.56
C GLY A 157 13.93 -0.76 9.74
N GLY A 158 13.22 -0.16 10.68
CA GLY A 158 13.18 1.30 10.88
C GLY A 158 12.53 2.06 9.72
N ASP A 159 12.77 3.36 9.66
CA ASP A 159 12.28 4.22 8.57
C ASP A 159 12.92 3.82 7.22
N PRO A 160 12.12 3.39 6.23
CA PRO A 160 12.63 2.96 4.92
C PRO A 160 13.08 4.12 4.03
N SER A 161 12.81 5.37 4.40
CA SER A 161 13.00 6.54 3.54
C SER A 161 14.44 6.73 3.05
N PRO A 162 15.51 6.54 3.87
CA PRO A 162 16.88 6.67 3.39
C PRO A 162 17.24 5.61 2.34
N VAL A 163 16.82 4.35 2.56
CA VAL A 163 17.08 3.23 1.63
C VAL A 163 16.28 3.42 0.34
N THR A 164 15.02 3.86 0.45
CA THR A 164 14.17 4.21 -0.69
C THR A 164 14.80 5.32 -1.53
N ALA A 165 15.30 6.37 -0.87
CA ALA A 165 15.99 7.47 -1.55
C ALA A 165 17.25 6.97 -2.30
N TYR A 166 18.03 6.11 -1.68
CA TYR A 166 19.18 5.49 -2.34
C TYR A 166 18.77 4.69 -3.59
N GLY A 167 17.66 3.94 -3.49
CA GLY A 167 17.09 3.24 -4.65
C GLY A 167 16.70 4.19 -5.79
N VAL A 168 16.11 5.34 -5.46
CA VAL A 168 15.81 6.41 -6.45
C VAL A 168 17.10 6.89 -7.12
N ILE A 169 18.16 7.16 -6.36
CA ILE A 169 19.46 7.59 -6.91
C ILE A 169 20.06 6.51 -7.85
N CYS A 170 19.96 5.24 -7.48
CA CYS A 170 20.39 4.14 -8.34
C CYS A 170 19.61 4.11 -9.66
N GLY A 171 18.28 4.29 -9.60
CA GLY A 171 17.43 4.39 -10.78
C GLY A 171 17.79 5.59 -11.67
N MET A 172 18.06 6.76 -11.06
CA MET A 172 18.50 7.95 -11.79
C MET A 172 19.82 7.68 -12.53
N ARG A 173 20.80 7.06 -11.89
CA ARG A 173 22.08 6.72 -12.51
C ARG A 173 21.90 5.76 -13.68
N ALA A 174 21.08 4.72 -13.53
CA ALA A 174 20.78 3.78 -14.60
C ALA A 174 20.10 4.47 -15.82
N CYS A 175 19.18 5.40 -15.57
CA CYS A 175 18.57 6.21 -16.61
C CYS A 175 19.59 7.11 -17.32
N LEU A 176 20.47 7.77 -16.58
CA LEU A 176 21.52 8.62 -17.15
C LEU A 176 22.49 7.79 -18.02
N GLU A 177 22.92 6.64 -17.53
CA GLU A 177 23.77 5.73 -18.31
C GLU A 177 23.11 5.29 -19.60
N ARG A 178 21.82 4.94 -19.55
CA ARG A 178 21.05 4.52 -20.74
C ARG A 178 20.90 5.65 -21.77
N VAL A 179 20.73 6.90 -21.31
CA VAL A 179 20.44 8.05 -22.18
C VAL A 179 21.72 8.75 -22.65
N TYR A 180 22.72 8.88 -21.77
CA TYR A 180 23.92 9.66 -22.03
C TYR A 180 25.21 8.86 -22.07
N GLY A 181 25.16 7.54 -21.81
CA GLY A 181 26.34 6.69 -21.75
C GLY A 181 27.20 6.90 -20.48
N ASP A 182 26.70 7.68 -19.52
CA ASP A 182 27.37 7.96 -18.23
C ASP A 182 26.35 8.13 -17.13
N GLY A 183 26.42 7.30 -16.10
CA GLY A 183 25.55 7.32 -14.91
C GLY A 183 25.85 8.44 -13.91
N SER A 184 26.78 9.34 -14.21
CA SER A 184 27.18 10.44 -13.32
C SER A 184 26.09 11.51 -13.22
N LEU A 185 25.75 11.89 -12.00
CA LEU A 185 24.88 13.03 -11.68
C LEU A 185 25.63 14.38 -11.73
N LYS A 186 26.97 14.36 -11.80
CA LYS A 186 27.79 15.57 -11.80
C LYS A 186 27.46 16.48 -12.98
N GLY A 187 27.13 17.74 -12.69
CA GLY A 187 26.77 18.72 -13.70
C GLY A 187 25.36 18.57 -14.28
N ARG A 188 24.51 17.70 -13.70
CA ARG A 188 23.10 17.53 -14.07
C ARG A 188 22.21 18.37 -13.16
N SER A 189 21.15 18.92 -13.72
CA SER A 189 20.08 19.57 -12.95
C SER A 189 18.98 18.56 -12.68
N VAL A 190 18.54 18.48 -11.41
CA VAL A 190 17.47 17.57 -10.97
C VAL A 190 16.36 18.38 -10.31
N ALA A 191 15.12 18.18 -10.74
CA ALA A 191 13.95 18.75 -10.08
C ALA A 191 13.32 17.68 -9.17
N VAL A 192 13.09 18.03 -7.90
CA VAL A 192 12.43 17.16 -6.93
C VAL A 192 11.09 17.77 -6.55
N GLN A 193 10.01 17.06 -6.90
CA GLN A 193 8.65 17.44 -6.51
C GLN A 193 8.28 16.77 -5.19
N GLY A 194 8.06 17.57 -4.13
CA GLY A 194 7.74 17.10 -2.79
C GLY A 194 8.98 16.80 -1.94
N ILE A 195 9.09 17.49 -0.79
CA ILE A 195 10.16 17.33 0.19
C ILE A 195 9.60 16.67 1.46
N GLY A 196 9.00 15.50 1.30
CA GLY A 196 8.65 14.60 2.41
C GLY A 196 9.86 13.74 2.82
N ASN A 197 9.63 12.68 3.59
CA ASN A 197 10.70 11.83 4.15
C ASN A 197 11.66 11.31 3.07
N VAL A 198 11.13 10.74 1.99
CA VAL A 198 11.95 10.22 0.88
C VAL A 198 12.56 11.36 0.07
N GLY A 199 11.76 12.38 -0.33
CA GLY A 199 12.25 13.50 -1.14
C GLY A 199 13.38 14.26 -0.46
N TYR A 200 13.29 14.49 0.85
CA TYR A 200 14.36 15.06 1.64
C TYR A 200 15.65 14.24 1.59
N CYS A 201 15.53 12.92 1.74
CA CYS A 201 16.68 12.01 1.65
C CYS A 201 17.28 12.00 0.23
N VAL A 202 16.44 12.07 -0.84
CA VAL A 202 16.94 12.17 -2.23
C VAL A 202 17.77 13.45 -2.45
N VAL A 203 17.30 14.59 -1.93
CA VAL A 203 18.03 15.86 -2.05
C VAL A 203 19.37 15.83 -1.29
N LYS A 204 19.44 15.03 -0.23
CA LYS A 204 20.62 14.91 0.63
C LYS A 204 21.74 14.03 0.02
N HIS A 205 21.36 13.11 -0.88
CA HIS A 205 22.28 12.26 -1.65
C HIS A 205 22.94 13.00 -2.81
#